data_5c8b179f0d93cec1721a9fb3cccdc0fe
#
_entry.id   5c8b179f0d93cec1721a9fb3cccdc0fe
#
_cell.length_a   1.000
_cell.length_b   1.000
_cell.length_c   1.000
_cell.angle_alpha   90.00
_cell.angle_beta   90.00
_cell.angle_gamma   90.00
#
_symmetry.space_group_name_H-M   'P 1'
#
loop_
_entity.id
_entity.type
_entity.pdbx_description
1 polymer ?
#
loop_
_entity_poly.entity_id
_entity_poly.type
_entity_poly.pdbx_seq_one_letter_code
_entity_poly.pdbx_strand_id
1 'polypeptide(L)'
;EVVKNAAEVLEKVQARTEVVGIDEGQFLGDGLIDVCMGMADAGKRVIVTGLDTDYLGRPFDPMPRLLAVAEEITKLLAICVQCGNPAVHTQRLVASEDLIVVGAAGMYEPRCRRCFEPQLAHEKIAAEKKNVPAQAAGPNRKQDI
;
A
#
# COMPACT_ATOMS: atom_id res chain seq x y z
N GLU A 1 -2.50 -10.36 16.01
CA GLU A 1 -2.68 -11.55 15.16
C GLU A 1 -2.49 -11.16 13.69
N VAL A 2 -1.97 -12.06 12.85
CA VAL A 2 -1.79 -11.82 11.43
C VAL A 2 -2.98 -12.41 10.68
N VAL A 3 -3.55 -11.62 9.76
CA VAL A 3 -4.64 -12.02 8.85
C VAL A 3 -4.25 -11.66 7.43
N LYS A 4 -4.75 -12.40 6.44
CA LYS A 4 -4.43 -12.22 5.01
C LYS A 4 -5.53 -11.55 4.21
N ASN A 5 -6.74 -11.56 4.74
CA ASN A 5 -7.93 -11.00 4.09
C ASN A 5 -8.99 -10.64 5.12
N ALA A 6 -10.03 -9.93 4.68
CA ALA A 6 -11.09 -9.46 5.54
C ALA A 6 -11.89 -10.59 6.23
N ALA A 7 -12.07 -11.75 5.57
CA ALA A 7 -12.83 -12.87 6.16
C ALA A 7 -12.12 -13.44 7.39
N GLU A 8 -10.81 -13.54 7.36
CA GLU A 8 -10.01 -14.00 8.50
C GLU A 8 -10.11 -13.09 9.73
N VAL A 9 -10.45 -11.80 9.54
CA VAL A 9 -10.71 -10.89 10.66
C VAL A 9 -11.88 -11.39 11.50
N LEU A 10 -12.99 -11.78 10.85
CA LEU A 10 -14.19 -12.28 11.55
C LEU A 10 -13.91 -13.57 12.32
N GLU A 11 -13.04 -14.45 11.81
CA GLU A 11 -12.67 -15.69 12.49
C GLU A 11 -11.94 -15.44 13.83
N LYS A 12 -11.27 -14.29 13.95
CA LYS A 12 -10.54 -13.91 15.18
C LYS A 12 -11.40 -13.15 16.19
N VAL A 13 -12.51 -12.56 15.76
CA VAL A 13 -13.41 -11.76 16.60
C VAL A 13 -14.33 -12.65 17.41
N GLN A 14 -14.24 -12.56 18.73
CA GLN A 14 -15.10 -13.30 19.66
C GLN A 14 -16.36 -12.51 19.98
N ALA A 15 -17.41 -13.20 20.46
CA ALA A 15 -18.67 -12.54 20.89
C ALA A 15 -18.41 -11.43 21.93
N ARG A 16 -17.51 -11.64 22.87
CA ARG A 16 -17.13 -10.70 23.94
C ARG A 16 -16.18 -9.58 23.49
N THR A 17 -15.69 -9.59 22.26
CA THR A 17 -14.79 -8.55 21.73
C THR A 17 -15.58 -7.25 21.60
N GLU A 18 -15.15 -6.20 22.28
CA GLU A 18 -15.76 -4.88 22.24
C GLU A 18 -15.07 -3.95 21.22
N VAL A 19 -13.76 -4.09 21.08
CA VAL A 19 -12.93 -3.24 20.22
C VAL A 19 -12.10 -4.12 19.27
N VAL A 20 -12.11 -3.77 17.98
CA VAL A 20 -11.31 -4.43 16.93
C VAL A 20 -10.42 -3.39 16.28
N GLY A 21 -9.10 -3.58 16.38
CA GLY A 21 -8.10 -2.77 15.68
C GLY A 21 -7.57 -3.54 14.47
N ILE A 22 -7.59 -2.92 13.30
CA ILE A 22 -7.11 -3.47 12.03
C ILE A 22 -6.03 -2.53 11.51
N ASP A 23 -4.83 -3.06 11.33
CA ASP A 23 -3.72 -2.33 10.74
C ASP A 23 -3.51 -2.74 9.29
N GLU A 24 -2.94 -1.83 8.48
CA GLU A 24 -2.66 -2.05 7.06
C GLU A 24 -3.92 -2.45 6.25
N GLY A 25 -5.06 -1.81 6.53
CA GLY A 25 -6.36 -2.14 5.94
C GLY A 25 -6.38 -2.21 4.41
N GLN A 26 -5.50 -1.46 3.72
CA GLN A 26 -5.38 -1.46 2.26
C GLN A 26 -4.98 -2.83 1.68
N PHE A 27 -4.44 -3.76 2.50
CA PHE A 27 -4.03 -5.09 2.02
C PHE A 27 -5.09 -6.18 2.22
N LEU A 28 -6.22 -5.88 2.87
CA LEU A 28 -7.22 -6.89 3.23
C LEU A 28 -8.35 -7.05 2.19
N GLY A 29 -8.33 -6.24 1.12
CA GLY A 29 -9.25 -6.34 0.01
C GLY A 29 -10.63 -5.73 0.27
N ASP A 30 -11.46 -5.72 -0.77
CA ASP A 30 -12.76 -5.01 -0.80
C ASP A 30 -13.77 -5.47 0.24
N GLY A 31 -13.72 -6.75 0.61
CA GLY A 31 -14.59 -7.30 1.66
C GLY A 31 -14.40 -6.67 3.05
N LEU A 32 -13.33 -5.90 3.26
CA LEU A 32 -13.06 -5.27 4.55
C LEU A 32 -14.17 -4.28 4.94
N ILE A 33 -14.81 -3.62 3.97
CA ILE A 33 -15.86 -2.64 4.24
C ILE A 33 -17.07 -3.32 4.89
N ASP A 34 -17.54 -4.41 4.28
CA ASP A 34 -18.71 -5.15 4.79
C ASP A 34 -18.41 -5.76 6.18
N VAL A 35 -17.18 -6.23 6.37
CA VAL A 35 -16.70 -6.77 7.65
C VAL A 35 -16.69 -5.68 8.73
N CYS A 36 -16.15 -4.50 8.43
CA CYS A 36 -16.13 -3.38 9.37
C CYS A 36 -17.54 -2.90 9.72
N MET A 37 -18.39 -2.70 8.70
CA MET A 37 -19.78 -2.29 8.89
C MET A 37 -20.56 -3.30 9.73
N GLY A 38 -20.46 -4.60 9.40
CA GLY A 38 -21.16 -5.64 10.17
C GLY A 38 -20.70 -5.73 11.63
N MET A 39 -19.42 -5.50 11.91
CA MET A 39 -18.92 -5.43 13.30
C MET A 39 -19.43 -4.18 14.03
N ALA A 40 -19.46 -3.03 13.36
CA ALA A 40 -19.99 -1.78 13.91
C ALA A 40 -21.49 -1.89 14.20
N ASP A 41 -22.27 -2.44 13.28
CA ASP A 41 -23.72 -2.70 13.44
C ASP A 41 -23.98 -3.67 14.62
N ALA A 42 -23.05 -4.59 14.87
CA ALA A 42 -23.11 -5.47 16.05
C ALA A 42 -22.61 -4.79 17.36
N GLY A 43 -22.42 -3.48 17.35
CA GLY A 43 -22.08 -2.65 18.51
C GLY A 43 -20.60 -2.72 18.91
N LYS A 44 -19.71 -3.18 18.03
CA LYS A 44 -18.27 -3.18 18.30
C LYS A 44 -17.62 -1.87 17.85
N ARG A 45 -16.62 -1.38 18.59
CA ARG A 45 -15.78 -0.29 18.12
C ARG A 45 -14.76 -0.85 17.13
N VAL A 46 -14.78 -0.36 15.89
CA VAL A 46 -13.84 -0.77 14.82
C VAL A 46 -12.90 0.39 14.53
N ILE A 47 -11.59 0.12 14.59
CA ILE A 47 -10.53 1.09 14.31
C ILE A 47 -9.68 0.52 13.18
N VAL A 48 -9.64 1.21 12.05
CA VAL A 48 -8.84 0.78 10.90
C VAL A 48 -7.74 1.81 10.63
N THR A 49 -6.51 1.34 10.47
CA THR A 49 -5.39 2.16 10.00
C THR A 49 -4.92 1.66 8.65
N GLY A 50 -4.37 2.55 7.83
CA GLY A 50 -3.85 2.19 6.52
C GLY A 50 -3.48 3.39 5.66
N LEU A 51 -2.87 3.12 4.52
CA LEU A 51 -2.53 4.13 3.52
C LEU A 51 -3.74 4.43 2.64
N ASP A 52 -4.16 5.67 2.58
CA ASP A 52 -5.28 6.12 1.74
C ASP A 52 -4.89 6.38 0.28
N THR A 53 -3.58 6.50 0.00
CA THR A 53 -3.02 6.62 -1.35
C THR A 53 -1.83 5.69 -1.55
N ASP A 54 -1.67 5.21 -2.78
CA ASP A 54 -0.51 4.44 -3.22
C ASP A 54 0.73 5.34 -3.46
N TYR A 55 1.83 4.73 -3.88
CA TYR A 55 3.09 5.43 -4.17
C TYR A 55 3.03 6.39 -5.37
N LEU A 56 1.97 6.33 -6.18
CA LEU A 56 1.68 7.26 -7.26
C LEU A 56 0.74 8.39 -6.82
N GLY A 57 0.31 8.40 -5.55
CA GLY A 57 -0.65 9.36 -5.01
C GLY A 57 -2.09 9.09 -5.45
N ARG A 58 -2.40 7.90 -5.95
CA ARG A 58 -3.76 7.48 -6.34
C ARG A 58 -4.48 6.88 -5.14
N PRO A 59 -5.83 6.97 -5.09
CA PRO A 59 -6.60 6.28 -4.06
C PRO A 59 -6.22 4.80 -3.96
N PHE A 60 -6.05 4.29 -2.74
CA PHE A 60 -5.66 2.91 -2.47
C PHE A 60 -6.83 2.16 -1.86
N ASP A 61 -7.55 1.39 -2.69
CA ASP A 61 -8.68 0.59 -2.21
C ASP A 61 -8.25 -0.45 -1.16
N PRO A 62 -9.11 -0.76 -0.17
CA PRO A 62 -10.47 -0.25 0.04
C PRO A 62 -10.55 1.03 0.90
N MET A 63 -9.42 1.67 1.24
CA MET A 63 -9.37 2.79 2.18
C MET A 63 -10.31 3.96 1.82
N PRO A 64 -10.41 4.43 0.55
CA PRO A 64 -11.32 5.53 0.22
C PRO A 64 -12.78 5.23 0.56
N ARG A 65 -13.20 3.98 0.37
CA ARG A 65 -14.56 3.54 0.70
C ARG A 65 -14.78 3.39 2.20
N LEU A 66 -13.75 2.92 2.94
CA LEU A 66 -13.78 2.91 4.41
C LEU A 66 -13.87 4.33 4.96
N LEU A 67 -13.11 5.28 4.43
CA LEU A 67 -13.19 6.69 4.81
C LEU A 67 -14.59 7.28 4.55
N ALA A 68 -15.31 6.82 3.51
CA ALA A 68 -16.65 7.30 3.20
C ALA A 68 -17.71 6.81 4.20
N VAL A 69 -17.53 5.66 4.84
CA VAL A 69 -18.49 5.07 5.79
C VAL A 69 -18.10 5.25 7.26
N ALA A 70 -16.88 5.71 7.54
CA ALA A 70 -16.40 5.94 8.90
C ALA A 70 -17.08 7.15 9.54
N GLU A 71 -17.50 7.05 10.80
CA GLU A 71 -18.02 8.16 11.59
C GLU A 71 -16.92 9.13 12.04
N GLU A 72 -15.70 8.61 12.25
CA GLU A 72 -14.55 9.42 12.66
C GLU A 72 -13.34 9.17 11.74
N ILE A 73 -12.74 10.23 11.25
CA ILE A 73 -11.56 10.17 10.39
C ILE A 73 -10.46 11.04 10.97
N THR A 74 -9.28 10.44 11.15
CA THR A 74 -8.07 11.17 11.49
C THR A 74 -7.02 10.95 10.42
N LYS A 75 -6.64 11.99 9.70
CA LYS A 75 -5.57 11.94 8.72
C LYS A 75 -4.24 12.32 9.36
N LEU A 76 -3.39 11.32 9.62
CA LEU A 76 -2.07 11.51 10.21
C LEU A 76 -1.08 12.01 9.15
N LEU A 77 -0.21 12.92 9.55
CA LEU A 77 0.80 13.51 8.69
C LEU A 77 2.20 13.10 9.16
N ALA A 78 3.04 12.70 8.24
CA ALA A 78 4.47 12.53 8.49
C ALA A 78 5.21 13.87 8.27
N ILE A 79 6.53 13.85 8.43
CA ILE A 79 7.41 14.99 8.12
C ILE A 79 8.13 14.71 6.79
N CYS A 80 8.01 15.64 5.85
CA CYS A 80 8.69 15.54 4.57
C CYS A 80 10.21 15.56 4.76
N VAL A 81 10.89 14.51 4.31
CA VAL A 81 12.35 14.38 4.48
C VAL A 81 13.13 15.42 3.67
N GLN A 82 12.53 16.03 2.65
CA GLN A 82 13.21 17.04 1.84
C GLN A 82 13.10 18.47 2.38
N CYS A 83 11.96 18.83 2.94
CA CYS A 83 11.73 20.23 3.30
C CYS A 83 11.14 20.46 4.69
N GLY A 84 10.93 19.42 5.49
CA GLY A 84 10.41 19.49 6.85
C GLY A 84 8.92 19.85 6.98
N ASN A 85 8.19 20.06 5.86
CA ASN A 85 6.76 20.33 5.89
C ASN A 85 5.93 19.06 6.16
N PRO A 86 4.67 19.21 6.60
CA PRO A 86 3.76 18.07 6.72
C PRO A 86 3.65 17.28 5.43
N ALA A 87 3.77 15.94 5.51
CA ALA A 87 3.81 15.02 4.38
C ALA A 87 2.62 14.07 4.38
N VAL A 88 2.00 13.91 3.22
CA VAL A 88 0.84 13.04 2.99
C VAL A 88 1.10 11.98 1.91
N HIS A 89 2.24 12.01 1.25
CA HIS A 89 2.58 11.11 0.16
C HIS A 89 3.69 10.15 0.57
N THR A 90 3.57 8.91 0.11
CA THR A 90 4.60 7.88 0.21
C THR A 90 5.39 7.86 -1.08
N GLN A 91 6.57 8.45 -1.09
CA GLN A 91 7.47 8.44 -2.23
C GLN A 91 8.22 7.14 -2.33
N ARG A 92 8.07 6.41 -3.44
CA ARG A 92 8.89 5.22 -3.72
C ARG A 92 10.24 5.62 -4.30
N LEU A 93 11.30 5.04 -3.74
CA LEU A 93 12.70 5.32 -4.11
C LEU A 93 13.33 4.24 -4.99
N VAL A 94 12.70 3.07 -5.11
CA VAL A 94 13.21 1.92 -5.85
C VAL A 94 12.46 1.73 -7.17
N ALA A 95 13.14 1.16 -8.16
CA ALA A 95 12.54 0.78 -9.43
C ALA A 95 11.73 -0.51 -9.25
N SER A 96 10.40 -0.42 -9.33
CA SER A 96 9.49 -1.56 -9.39
C SER A 96 8.17 -1.14 -10.03
N GLU A 97 7.61 -2.01 -10.86
CA GLU A 97 6.27 -1.83 -11.45
C GLU A 97 5.17 -2.41 -10.54
N ASP A 98 5.53 -3.17 -9.50
CA ASP A 98 4.58 -3.76 -8.57
C ASP A 98 3.87 -2.67 -7.74
N LEU A 99 2.58 -2.81 -7.54
CA LEU A 99 1.81 -1.90 -6.69
C LEU A 99 2.33 -1.91 -5.25
N ILE A 100 2.68 -3.08 -4.77
CA ILE A 100 3.18 -3.33 -3.41
C ILE A 100 4.60 -3.85 -3.51
N VAL A 101 5.56 -3.13 -2.91
CA VAL A 101 6.92 -3.63 -2.69
C VAL A 101 7.12 -3.72 -1.19
N VAL A 102 7.15 -4.95 -0.70
CA VAL A 102 7.46 -5.23 0.70
C VAL A 102 8.97 -5.15 0.86
N GLY A 103 9.45 -4.26 1.71
CA GLY A 103 10.88 -4.11 1.83
C GLY A 103 11.38 -3.35 3.04
N ALA A 104 12.68 -3.38 3.18
CA ALA A 104 13.43 -2.76 4.26
C ALA A 104 13.40 -1.22 4.22
N ALA A 105 13.90 -0.61 5.29
CA ALA A 105 14.11 0.83 5.38
C ALA A 105 14.84 1.39 4.15
N GLY A 106 14.38 2.53 3.66
CA GLY A 106 14.98 3.23 2.51
C GLY A 106 14.31 2.97 1.16
N MET A 107 13.27 2.13 1.08
CA MET A 107 12.50 1.94 -0.16
C MET A 107 11.44 3.00 -0.37
N TYR A 108 10.98 3.59 0.70
CA TYR A 108 9.96 4.64 0.72
C TYR A 108 10.37 5.77 1.65
N GLU A 109 9.90 6.96 1.37
CA GLU A 109 10.05 8.10 2.25
C GLU A 109 8.81 9.02 2.22
N PRO A 110 8.50 9.75 3.31
CA PRO A 110 7.41 10.69 3.34
C PRO A 110 7.76 11.97 2.57
N ARG A 111 6.85 12.42 1.71
CA ARG A 111 6.96 13.66 0.93
C ARG A 111 5.72 14.53 1.08
N CYS A 112 5.91 15.84 1.15
CA CYS A 112 4.81 16.78 0.99
C CYS A 112 4.42 16.91 -0.49
N ARG A 113 3.26 17.53 -0.78
CA ARG A 113 2.77 17.71 -2.16
C ARG A 113 3.78 18.39 -3.10
N ARG A 114 4.58 19.33 -2.58
CA ARG A 114 5.59 20.07 -3.38
C ARG A 114 6.82 19.24 -3.73
N CYS A 115 7.18 18.29 -2.85
CA CYS A 115 8.37 17.46 -3.00
C CYS A 115 8.06 16.06 -3.54
N PHE A 116 6.78 15.76 -3.78
CA PHE A 116 6.34 14.46 -4.27
C PHE A 116 6.52 14.36 -5.79
N GLU A 117 7.20 13.31 -6.21
CA GLU A 117 7.54 13.01 -7.60
C GLU A 117 7.00 11.63 -7.98
N PRO A 118 5.71 11.49 -8.36
CA PRO A 118 5.08 10.20 -8.60
C PRO A 118 5.74 9.40 -9.73
N GLN A 119 6.39 10.07 -10.70
CA GLN A 119 7.05 9.43 -11.83
C GLN A 119 8.46 8.93 -11.54
N LEU A 120 9.05 9.27 -10.39
CA LEU A 120 10.43 8.93 -10.06
C LEU A 120 10.69 7.40 -10.12
N ALA A 121 9.74 6.57 -9.67
CA ALA A 121 9.86 5.12 -9.73
C ALA A 121 9.89 4.61 -11.18
N HIS A 122 9.05 5.17 -12.07
CA HIS A 122 9.01 4.82 -13.49
C HIS A 122 10.27 5.27 -14.25
N GLU A 123 10.80 6.44 -13.93
CA GLU A 123 12.05 6.94 -14.52
C GLU A 123 13.23 6.04 -14.15
N LYS A 124 13.30 5.57 -12.90
CA LYS A 124 14.32 4.60 -12.47
C LYS A 124 14.20 3.27 -13.19
N ILE A 125 12.99 2.73 -13.37
CA ILE A 125 12.74 1.51 -14.15
C ILE A 125 13.23 1.70 -15.59
N ALA A 126 12.90 2.84 -16.22
CA ALA A 126 13.30 3.14 -17.59
C ALA A 126 14.82 3.28 -17.73
N ALA A 127 15.50 3.85 -16.73
CA ALA A 127 16.95 3.97 -16.70
C ALA A 127 17.63 2.61 -16.54
N GLU A 128 17.13 1.73 -15.67
CA GLU A 128 17.65 0.38 -15.47
C GLU A 128 17.49 -0.48 -16.73
N LYS A 129 16.32 -0.43 -17.40
CA LYS A 129 16.08 -1.15 -18.66
C LYS A 129 17.02 -0.71 -19.77
N LYS A 130 17.47 0.55 -19.80
CA LYS A 130 18.46 1.05 -20.77
C LYS A 130 19.88 0.59 -20.47
N ASN A 131 20.21 0.30 -19.24
CA ASN A 131 21.55 -0.08 -18.79
C ASN A 131 21.79 -1.61 -18.79
N VAL A 132 20.81 -2.44 -19.16
CA VAL A 132 21.03 -3.89 -19.33
C VAL A 132 21.80 -4.10 -20.64
N PRO A 133 23.07 -4.59 -20.60
CA PRO A 133 23.81 -4.90 -21.82
C PRO A 133 23.06 -6.01 -22.57
N ALA A 134 22.89 -5.84 -23.88
CA ALA A 134 22.34 -6.87 -24.75
C ALA A 134 23.19 -8.14 -24.60
N GLN A 135 22.67 -9.13 -23.89
CA GLN A 135 23.31 -10.43 -23.80
C GLN A 135 23.34 -11.01 -25.19
N ALA A 136 24.54 -11.24 -25.71
CA ALA A 136 24.80 -11.83 -26.99
C ALA A 136 23.98 -13.11 -27.17
N ALA A 137 23.16 -13.14 -28.23
CA ALA A 137 22.49 -14.34 -28.66
C ALA A 137 23.55 -15.40 -28.94
N GLY A 138 23.62 -16.42 -28.09
CA GLY A 138 24.49 -17.57 -28.28
C GLY A 138 24.17 -18.26 -29.60
N PRO A 139 25.18 -18.87 -30.30
CA PRO A 139 24.99 -19.45 -31.60
C PRO A 139 24.03 -20.62 -31.54
N ASN A 140 23.00 -20.56 -32.36
CA ASN A 140 22.03 -21.63 -32.62
C ASN A 140 22.78 -22.85 -33.19
N ARG A 141 23.07 -23.86 -32.35
CA ARG A 141 23.56 -25.15 -32.83
C ARG A 141 22.39 -25.87 -33.50
N LYS A 142 22.41 -25.83 -34.84
CA LYS A 142 21.71 -26.82 -35.65
C LYS A 142 22.33 -28.16 -35.33
N GLN A 143 21.55 -29.09 -34.81
CA GLN A 143 21.86 -30.51 -34.86
C GLN A 143 21.24 -31.06 -36.14
N ASP A 144 22.12 -31.31 -37.11
CA ASP A 144 21.86 -32.26 -38.20
C ASP A 144 22.06 -33.67 -37.61
N ILE A 145 21.10 -34.50 -37.74
CA ILE A 145 21.02 -35.90 -38.22
C ILE A 145 19.67 -36.46 -37.79
#